data_90042182fc06a2dbdad8603fee31cf84
#
_entry.id   90042182fc06a2dbdad8603fee31cf84
#
_cell.length_a   1.000
_cell.length_b   1.000
_cell.length_c   1.000
_cell.angle_alpha   90.00
_cell.angle_beta   90.00
_cell.angle_gamma   90.00
#
_symmetry.space_group_name_H-M   'P 1'
#
loop_
_entity.id
_entity.type
_entity.pdbx_description
1 polymer ?
#
loop_
_entity_poly.entity_id
_entity_poly.type
_entity_poly.pdbx_seq_one_letter_code
_entity_poly.pdbx_strand_id
1 'polypeptide(L)'
;MNRDRVFQALGGLDDRYITEAIRYAPEDASGAPEGIVHMKKKRIIAFALAAALILALGVAAYAVNAAVATPEAAERVAREQLEEWKTMGLLSPDVVFDGPADDIVELQEQDGGDYWYGRIFRHRYDVRWYFDWEGSPKYGCSLAVDTLSGKIMMASFYAVPDENEPCVRTGTMESKDGSEVSLFYYDNFDDILPEDLTVVRFCSLLAEYWGFSGYRLGDTEDNYYHSRRAAPDGSTLLIDLPRSNGTGAYLTIFFDGDPDGAPMYLELNQFPGHVCVNLGTNHAVG
;
A
#
# COMPACT_ATOMS: atom_id res chain seq x y z
N MET A 1 -16.42 4.06 12.56
CA MET A 1 -16.86 5.47 12.35
C MET A 1 -16.31 5.87 11.00
N ASN A 2 -17.16 6.18 10.01
CA ASN A 2 -16.75 6.27 8.61
C ASN A 2 -15.81 7.46 8.40
N ARG A 3 -14.56 7.19 7.97
CA ARG A 3 -13.43 8.13 7.77
C ARG A 3 -13.80 9.29 6.84
N ASP A 4 -14.57 9.02 5.78
CA ASP A 4 -15.00 10.04 4.82
C ASP A 4 -15.85 11.14 5.44
N ARG A 5 -16.59 10.83 6.52
CA ARG A 5 -17.37 11.84 7.24
C ARG A 5 -16.50 12.76 8.08
N VAL A 6 -15.35 12.30 8.58
CA VAL A 6 -14.42 13.14 9.36
C VAL A 6 -13.63 14.05 8.42
N PHE A 7 -13.17 13.55 7.28
CA PHE A 7 -12.49 14.37 6.27
C PHE A 7 -13.45 15.32 5.56
N GLN A 8 -14.69 14.91 5.28
CA GLN A 8 -15.73 15.82 4.79
C GLN A 8 -16.10 16.89 5.82
N ALA A 9 -16.07 16.60 7.12
CA ALA A 9 -16.31 17.59 8.16
C ALA A 9 -15.14 18.57 8.31
N LEU A 10 -13.89 18.15 8.06
CA LEU A 10 -12.70 19.02 8.13
C LEU A 10 -12.42 19.75 6.80
N GLY A 11 -12.64 19.10 5.65
CA GLY A 11 -12.52 19.71 4.33
C GLY A 11 -13.73 20.57 3.91
N GLY A 12 -14.85 20.46 4.62
CA GLY A 12 -16.02 21.27 4.43
C GLY A 12 -16.06 22.54 5.30
N LEU A 13 -14.98 22.89 5.96
CA LEU A 13 -14.76 24.25 6.44
C LEU A 13 -14.48 25.12 5.20
N ASP A 14 -15.57 25.46 4.53
CA ASP A 14 -15.60 26.34 3.37
C ASP A 14 -14.76 27.59 3.68
N ASP A 15 -13.84 27.95 2.77
CA ASP A 15 -13.04 29.17 2.82
C ASP A 15 -13.87 30.44 3.12
N ARG A 16 -15.19 30.36 2.93
CA ARG A 16 -16.16 31.34 3.39
C ARG A 16 -16.09 31.62 4.87
N TYR A 17 -16.00 30.60 5.73
CA TYR A 17 -15.99 30.79 7.18
C TYR A 17 -14.66 31.38 7.66
N ILE A 18 -13.55 31.02 6.98
CA ILE A 18 -12.25 31.62 7.25
C ILE A 18 -12.25 33.08 6.77
N THR A 19 -12.79 33.36 5.59
CA THR A 19 -12.89 34.69 5.02
C THR A 19 -13.86 35.57 5.82
N GLU A 20 -14.96 35.03 6.32
CA GLU A 20 -15.95 35.74 7.15
C GLU A 20 -15.37 36.01 8.55
N ALA A 21 -14.63 35.09 9.15
CA ALA A 21 -13.93 35.32 10.41
C ALA A 21 -12.83 36.40 10.29
N ILE A 22 -12.13 36.48 9.16
CA ILE A 22 -11.13 37.51 8.87
C ILE A 22 -11.80 38.88 8.58
N ARG A 23 -12.96 38.90 7.96
CA ARG A 23 -13.73 40.14 7.68
C ARG A 23 -14.44 40.72 8.89
N TYR A 24 -14.57 39.97 9.97
CA TYR A 24 -15.13 40.42 11.23
C TYR A 24 -14.14 41.20 12.11
N ALA A 25 -13.21 41.95 11.49
CA ALA A 25 -12.52 43.02 12.17
C ALA A 25 -13.51 44.21 12.31
N PRO A 26 -13.84 44.65 13.52
CA PRO A 26 -14.75 45.79 13.69
C PRO A 26 -14.12 47.03 13.07
N GLU A 27 -14.81 47.63 12.09
CA GLU A 27 -14.41 48.85 11.38
C GLU A 27 -14.41 50.14 12.24
N ASP A 28 -14.65 50.06 13.55
CA ASP A 28 -14.74 51.21 14.44
C ASP A 28 -13.72 51.16 15.60
N ALA A 29 -12.42 51.32 15.22
CA ALA A 29 -11.39 51.56 16.22
C ALA A 29 -10.51 52.76 15.86
N SER A 30 -11.12 53.88 15.43
CA SER A 30 -10.44 55.16 15.40
C SER A 30 -10.83 55.98 16.65
N GLY A 31 -10.02 55.87 17.71
CA GLY A 31 -10.06 56.82 18.81
C GLY A 31 -10.51 56.27 20.17
N ALA A 32 -9.77 55.35 20.74
CA ALA A 32 -9.88 55.10 22.18
C ALA A 32 -8.46 54.95 22.78
N PRO A 33 -8.21 55.59 23.95
CA PRO A 33 -6.93 55.44 24.66
C PRO A 33 -6.76 54.02 25.21
N GLU A 34 -5.51 53.67 25.49
CA GLU A 34 -5.10 52.37 26.07
C GLU A 34 -6.03 51.89 27.18
N GLY A 35 -7.05 51.16 26.84
CA GLY A 35 -8.00 50.53 27.76
C GLY A 35 -8.02 49.05 27.52
N ILE A 36 -7.74 48.30 28.58
CA ILE A 36 -7.91 46.86 28.68
C ILE A 36 -9.21 46.47 27.98
N VAL A 37 -9.08 45.74 26.85
CA VAL A 37 -10.22 45.24 26.10
C VAL A 37 -11.01 44.30 27.00
N HIS A 38 -12.09 44.81 27.60
CA HIS A 38 -13.05 43.98 28.33
C HIS A 38 -13.82 43.09 27.33
N MET A 39 -13.23 42.00 26.94
CA MET A 39 -13.95 40.94 26.21
C MET A 39 -15.16 40.54 27.05
N LYS A 40 -16.37 40.69 26.51
CA LYS A 40 -17.61 40.27 27.19
C LYS A 40 -17.44 38.83 27.64
N LYS A 41 -17.74 38.50 28.92
CA LYS A 41 -17.59 37.16 29.51
C LYS A 41 -18.03 36.02 28.60
N LYS A 42 -19.09 36.20 27.81
CA LYS A 42 -19.58 35.23 26.83
C LYS A 42 -18.56 34.90 25.73
N ARG A 43 -17.78 35.88 25.26
CA ARG A 43 -16.71 35.62 24.23
C ARG A 43 -15.55 34.87 24.82
N ILE A 44 -15.13 35.17 26.05
CA ILE A 44 -14.06 34.47 26.75
C ILE A 44 -14.46 33.00 26.95
N ILE A 45 -15.72 32.75 27.37
CA ILE A 45 -16.24 31.40 27.55
C ILE A 45 -16.28 30.66 26.18
N ALA A 46 -16.72 31.33 25.12
CA ALA A 46 -16.75 30.72 23.78
C ALA A 46 -15.34 30.36 23.27
N PHE A 47 -14.34 31.22 23.46
CA PHE A 47 -12.94 30.92 23.13
C PHE A 47 -12.38 29.78 23.98
N ALA A 48 -12.67 29.76 25.30
CA ALA A 48 -12.23 28.69 26.18
C ALA A 48 -12.87 27.33 25.77
N LEU A 49 -14.14 27.32 25.40
CA LEU A 49 -14.81 26.10 24.91
C LEU A 49 -14.26 25.65 23.57
N ALA A 50 -14.01 26.57 22.64
CA ALA A 50 -13.40 26.24 21.35
C ALA A 50 -11.97 25.67 21.53
N ALA A 51 -11.16 26.28 22.38
CA ALA A 51 -9.82 25.79 22.71
C ALA A 51 -9.87 24.41 23.38
N ALA A 52 -10.80 24.21 24.31
CA ALA A 52 -10.99 22.91 24.99
C ALA A 52 -11.45 21.83 23.98
N LEU A 53 -12.31 22.17 23.01
CA LEU A 53 -12.74 21.26 21.96
C LEU A 53 -11.58 20.87 21.04
N ILE A 54 -10.78 21.84 20.61
CA ILE A 54 -9.59 21.59 19.77
C ILE A 54 -8.60 20.70 20.51
N LEU A 55 -8.34 20.97 21.79
CA LEU A 55 -7.47 20.12 22.60
C LEU A 55 -8.03 18.70 22.77
N ALA A 56 -9.34 18.58 23.03
CA ALA A 56 -9.99 17.28 23.16
C ALA A 56 -9.92 16.47 21.84
N LEU A 57 -10.15 17.12 20.69
CA LEU A 57 -10.00 16.51 19.37
C LEU A 57 -8.55 16.13 19.08
N GLY A 58 -7.58 16.96 19.44
CA GLY A 58 -6.15 16.67 19.32
C GLY A 58 -5.71 15.48 20.17
N VAL A 59 -6.16 15.43 21.43
CA VAL A 59 -5.90 14.27 22.30
C VAL A 59 -6.57 13.00 21.77
N ALA A 60 -7.81 13.07 21.30
CA ALA A 60 -8.50 11.93 20.73
C ALA A 60 -7.80 11.43 19.44
N ALA A 61 -7.40 12.32 18.55
CA ALA A 61 -6.65 11.97 17.35
C ALA A 61 -5.30 11.33 17.70
N TYR A 62 -4.57 11.88 18.65
CA TYR A 62 -3.32 11.31 19.14
C TYR A 62 -3.53 9.91 19.74
N ALA A 63 -4.55 9.74 20.58
CA ALA A 63 -4.83 8.44 21.20
C ALA A 63 -5.20 7.38 20.16
N VAL A 64 -6.00 7.74 19.13
CA VAL A 64 -6.34 6.84 18.02
C VAL A 64 -5.07 6.48 17.25
N ASN A 65 -4.26 7.47 16.90
CA ASN A 65 -3.00 7.22 16.18
C ASN A 65 -2.06 6.33 17.00
N ALA A 66 -1.87 6.61 18.30
CA ALA A 66 -1.03 5.78 19.16
C ALA A 66 -1.53 4.33 19.30
N ALA A 67 -2.84 4.11 19.19
CA ALA A 67 -3.42 2.77 19.27
C ALA A 67 -3.27 1.95 17.96
N VAL A 68 -3.13 2.63 16.80
CA VAL A 68 -2.98 1.96 15.49
C VAL A 68 -1.55 1.97 14.98
N ALA A 69 -0.70 2.86 15.46
CA ALA A 69 0.70 2.99 15.06
C ALA A 69 1.59 2.06 15.90
N THR A 70 1.34 0.75 15.81
CA THR A 70 2.14 -0.26 16.52
C THR A 70 2.44 -1.45 15.59
N PRO A 71 3.56 -2.17 15.81
CA PRO A 71 3.88 -3.38 15.05
C PRO A 71 2.77 -4.44 15.13
N GLU A 72 2.15 -4.62 16.29
CA GLU A 72 1.06 -5.59 16.46
C GLU A 72 -0.21 -5.20 15.66
N ALA A 73 -0.48 -3.90 15.56
CA ALA A 73 -1.56 -3.41 14.71
C ALA A 73 -1.22 -3.62 13.22
N ALA A 74 0.05 -3.44 12.83
CA ALA A 74 0.50 -3.69 11.48
C ALA A 74 0.36 -5.16 11.08
N GLU A 75 0.80 -6.10 11.93
CA GLU A 75 0.64 -7.52 11.67
C GLU A 75 -0.84 -7.92 11.56
N ARG A 76 -1.68 -7.41 12.46
CA ARG A 76 -3.12 -7.67 12.39
C ARG A 76 -3.72 -7.18 11.06
N VAL A 77 -3.40 -5.95 10.65
CA VAL A 77 -3.85 -5.39 9.37
C VAL A 77 -3.35 -6.25 8.21
N ALA A 78 -2.07 -6.63 8.20
CA ALA A 78 -1.51 -7.48 7.17
C ALA A 78 -2.31 -8.78 7.03
N ARG A 79 -2.59 -9.49 8.13
CA ARG A 79 -3.36 -10.74 8.13
C ARG A 79 -4.80 -10.55 7.66
N GLU A 80 -5.50 -9.52 8.18
CA GLU A 80 -6.87 -9.22 7.78
C GLU A 80 -6.94 -8.90 6.27
N GLN A 81 -5.97 -8.17 5.75
CA GLN A 81 -5.94 -7.80 4.34
C GLN A 81 -5.51 -8.95 3.42
N LEU A 82 -4.63 -9.84 3.86
CA LEU A 82 -4.33 -11.07 3.11
C LEU A 82 -5.58 -11.95 2.94
N GLU A 83 -6.39 -12.11 3.98
CA GLU A 83 -7.65 -12.86 3.89
C GLU A 83 -8.69 -12.12 3.01
N GLU A 84 -8.73 -10.77 3.04
CA GLU A 84 -9.54 -9.98 2.11
C GLU A 84 -9.10 -10.22 0.65
N TRP A 85 -7.80 -10.20 0.36
CA TRP A 85 -7.26 -10.43 -0.99
C TRP A 85 -7.56 -11.85 -1.52
N LYS A 86 -7.47 -12.88 -0.66
CA LYS A 86 -7.91 -14.24 -1.01
C LYS A 86 -9.40 -14.28 -1.33
N THR A 87 -10.23 -13.65 -0.49
CA THR A 87 -11.68 -13.60 -0.68
C THR A 87 -12.07 -12.89 -1.96
N MET A 88 -11.36 -11.82 -2.32
CA MET A 88 -11.54 -11.09 -3.57
C MET A 88 -11.06 -11.87 -4.80
N GLY A 89 -10.14 -12.81 -4.63
CA GLY A 89 -9.49 -13.53 -5.70
C GLY A 89 -8.30 -12.79 -6.32
N LEU A 90 -7.64 -11.95 -5.52
CA LEU A 90 -6.35 -11.32 -5.85
C LEU A 90 -5.16 -12.22 -5.51
N LEU A 91 -5.33 -13.09 -4.51
CA LEU A 91 -4.32 -13.99 -4.01
C LEU A 91 -4.90 -15.43 -4.00
N SER A 92 -4.06 -16.42 -4.30
CA SER A 92 -4.45 -17.82 -4.19
C SER A 92 -4.86 -18.17 -2.75
N PRO A 93 -5.94 -18.94 -2.54
CA PRO A 93 -6.37 -19.37 -1.22
C PRO A 93 -5.33 -20.25 -0.51
N ASP A 94 -4.42 -20.87 -1.27
CA ASP A 94 -3.39 -21.79 -0.75
C ASP A 94 -2.19 -21.06 -0.13
N VAL A 95 -2.06 -19.75 -0.36
CA VAL A 95 -1.02 -18.93 0.28
C VAL A 95 -1.31 -18.80 1.77
N VAL A 96 -0.51 -19.44 2.60
CA VAL A 96 -0.66 -19.46 4.06
C VAL A 96 0.64 -19.02 4.73
N PHE A 97 0.52 -18.14 5.72
CA PHE A 97 1.62 -17.68 6.57
C PHE A 97 1.36 -18.12 8.00
N ASP A 98 2.06 -19.16 8.43
CA ASP A 98 1.97 -19.71 9.79
C ASP A 98 2.80 -18.89 10.78
N GLY A 99 2.32 -18.84 12.04
CA GLY A 99 3.05 -18.13 13.10
C GLY A 99 3.01 -16.60 12.98
N PRO A 100 3.65 -15.86 13.90
CA PRO A 100 3.78 -14.42 13.86
C PRO A 100 4.65 -13.98 12.67
N ALA A 101 4.59 -12.70 12.30
CA ALA A 101 5.53 -12.14 11.34
C ALA A 101 6.97 -12.25 11.86
N ASP A 102 7.89 -12.60 10.96
CA ASP A 102 9.31 -12.75 11.29
C ASP A 102 9.99 -11.40 11.55
N ASP A 103 9.53 -10.36 10.85
CA ASP A 103 10.05 -9.00 11.00
C ASP A 103 8.95 -7.97 10.75
N ILE A 104 8.97 -6.87 11.51
CA ILE A 104 8.05 -5.73 11.34
C ILE A 104 8.86 -4.45 11.48
N VAL A 105 9.07 -3.77 10.35
CA VAL A 105 9.89 -2.56 10.28
C VAL A 105 9.01 -1.35 10.02
N GLU A 106 9.16 -0.31 10.82
CA GLU A 106 8.53 0.98 10.54
C GLU A 106 9.13 1.60 9.28
N LEU A 107 8.29 1.88 8.27
CA LEU A 107 8.71 2.55 7.05
C LEU A 107 8.87 4.05 7.33
N GLN A 108 10.10 4.54 7.18
CA GLN A 108 10.36 5.97 7.19
C GLN A 108 10.01 6.52 5.80
N GLU A 109 9.19 7.57 5.74
CA GLU A 109 8.99 8.29 4.49
C GLU A 109 10.36 8.82 4.01
N GLN A 110 10.81 8.33 2.86
CA GLN A 110 12.08 8.75 2.24
C GLN A 110 12.04 10.20 1.72
N ASP A 111 10.87 10.81 1.65
CA ASP A 111 10.72 12.20 1.26
C ASP A 111 11.08 13.12 2.41
N GLY A 112 12.33 13.47 2.42
CA GLY A 112 13.14 14.55 2.97
C GLY A 112 12.53 15.70 3.78
N GLY A 113 11.35 15.58 4.28
CA GLY A 113 10.72 16.53 5.16
C GLY A 113 10.79 16.07 6.60
N ASP A 114 11.80 16.53 7.33
CA ASP A 114 11.88 16.45 8.81
C ASP A 114 10.73 17.28 9.45
N TYR A 115 9.53 17.14 8.93
CA TYR A 115 8.36 17.80 9.48
C TYR A 115 8.02 17.14 10.80
N TRP A 116 7.98 17.94 11.88
CA TRP A 116 7.66 17.47 13.22
C TRP A 116 6.34 16.66 13.32
N TYR A 117 5.38 16.91 12.42
CA TYR A 117 4.13 16.16 12.36
C TYR A 117 4.29 14.77 11.69
N GLY A 118 5.28 14.54 10.82
CA GLY A 118 5.58 13.23 10.27
C GLY A 118 5.99 12.22 11.34
N ARG A 119 6.63 12.71 12.43
CA ARG A 119 6.96 11.87 13.58
C ARG A 119 5.77 11.50 14.47
N ILE A 120 4.65 12.24 14.37
CA ILE A 120 3.45 12.02 15.18
C ILE A 120 2.50 11.01 14.52
N PHE A 121 2.57 10.86 13.19
CA PHE A 121 1.65 10.04 12.39
C PHE A 121 2.35 8.88 11.69
N ARG A 122 3.28 8.22 12.38
CA ARG A 122 3.93 7.00 11.88
C ARG A 122 2.95 5.84 11.93
N HIS A 123 2.52 5.36 10.77
CA HIS A 123 1.50 4.33 10.65
C HIS A 123 1.75 3.36 9.49
N ARG A 124 2.92 3.46 8.87
CA ARG A 124 3.32 2.58 7.77
C ARG A 124 4.39 1.61 8.23
N TYR A 125 4.19 0.34 7.95
CA TYR A 125 5.06 -0.75 8.36
C TYR A 125 5.28 -1.70 7.20
N ASP A 126 6.49 -2.26 7.13
CA ASP A 126 6.82 -3.41 6.31
C ASP A 126 6.73 -4.64 7.22
N VAL A 127 5.79 -5.52 6.92
CA VAL A 127 5.51 -6.76 7.65
C VAL A 127 5.98 -7.92 6.80
N ARG A 128 6.85 -8.77 7.35
CA ARG A 128 7.55 -9.81 6.59
C ARG A 128 7.33 -11.19 7.17
N TRP A 129 7.11 -12.16 6.29
CA TRP A 129 7.23 -13.58 6.54
C TRP A 129 8.28 -14.13 5.58
N TYR A 130 9.36 -14.70 6.14
CA TYR A 130 10.44 -15.23 5.33
C TYR A 130 10.10 -16.65 4.85
N PHE A 131 10.48 -16.97 3.64
CA PHE A 131 10.45 -18.32 3.13
C PHE A 131 11.82 -18.99 3.33
N ASP A 132 11.82 -20.32 3.39
CA ASP A 132 13.06 -21.08 3.45
C ASP A 132 13.37 -21.68 2.08
N TRP A 133 14.60 -21.52 1.64
CA TRP A 133 15.13 -22.12 0.41
C TRP A 133 15.09 -23.64 0.42
N GLU A 134 15.01 -24.27 1.59
CA GLU A 134 14.84 -25.72 1.77
C GLU A 134 13.39 -26.19 1.61
N GLY A 135 12.47 -25.28 1.24
CA GLY A 135 11.09 -25.61 0.89
C GLY A 135 10.07 -25.55 2.03
N SER A 136 10.44 -25.09 3.23
CA SER A 136 9.48 -24.93 4.32
C SER A 136 9.83 -23.72 5.22
N PRO A 137 8.99 -22.69 5.29
CA PRO A 137 7.69 -22.56 4.62
C PRO A 137 7.79 -22.32 3.11
N LYS A 138 6.78 -22.81 2.35
CA LYS A 138 6.70 -22.66 0.88
C LYS A 138 6.58 -21.20 0.45
N TYR A 139 5.90 -20.37 1.23
CA TYR A 139 5.57 -18.99 0.90
C TYR A 139 6.30 -18.01 1.82
N GLY A 140 6.66 -16.87 1.24
CA GLY A 140 7.10 -15.69 1.97
C GLY A 140 6.43 -14.43 1.43
N CYS A 141 6.42 -13.37 2.21
CA CYS A 141 5.97 -12.06 1.72
C CYS A 141 6.61 -10.91 2.49
N SER A 142 6.61 -9.74 1.84
CA SER A 142 6.88 -8.43 2.42
C SER A 142 5.72 -7.52 2.04
N LEU A 143 5.04 -6.95 3.04
CA LEU A 143 3.83 -6.16 2.87
C LEU A 143 4.00 -4.78 3.48
N ALA A 144 4.00 -3.74 2.65
CA ALA A 144 3.86 -2.37 3.15
C ALA A 144 2.40 -2.12 3.52
N VAL A 145 2.12 -2.01 4.81
CA VAL A 145 0.77 -1.77 5.34
C VAL A 145 0.65 -0.38 5.93
N ASP A 146 -0.50 0.24 5.71
CA ASP A 146 -0.91 1.48 6.37
C ASP A 146 -1.95 1.15 7.44
N THR A 147 -1.56 1.19 8.70
CA THR A 147 -2.43 0.86 9.83
C THR A 147 -3.57 1.85 10.04
N LEU A 148 -3.45 3.08 9.52
CA LEU A 148 -4.49 4.10 9.61
C LEU A 148 -5.60 3.86 8.58
N SER A 149 -5.24 3.53 7.33
CA SER A 149 -6.23 3.15 6.30
C SER A 149 -6.69 1.71 6.45
N GLY A 150 -5.90 0.87 7.12
CA GLY A 150 -6.13 -0.56 7.21
C GLY A 150 -5.93 -1.27 5.87
N LYS A 151 -4.98 -0.82 5.03
CA LYS A 151 -4.77 -1.35 3.67
C LYS A 151 -3.31 -1.74 3.43
N ILE A 152 -3.11 -2.73 2.56
CA ILE A 152 -1.81 -3.02 1.95
C ILE A 152 -1.58 -1.98 0.86
N MET A 153 -0.41 -1.35 0.89
CA MET A 153 0.01 -0.34 -0.09
C MET A 153 0.93 -0.94 -1.15
N MET A 154 1.81 -1.86 -0.75
CA MET A 154 2.72 -2.60 -1.62
C MET A 154 2.83 -4.02 -1.11
N ALA A 155 3.13 -4.95 -2.00
CA ALA A 155 3.28 -6.35 -1.65
C ALA A 155 4.33 -7.03 -2.52
N SER A 156 5.13 -7.88 -1.91
CA SER A 156 6.00 -8.83 -2.60
C SER A 156 5.70 -10.21 -2.03
N PHE A 157 5.32 -11.14 -2.91
CA PHE A 157 5.06 -12.52 -2.56
C PHE A 157 6.08 -13.43 -3.20
N TYR A 158 6.52 -14.44 -2.49
CA TYR A 158 7.49 -15.42 -2.92
C TYR A 158 6.90 -16.82 -2.79
N ALA A 159 7.16 -17.68 -3.77
CA ALA A 159 6.83 -19.09 -3.68
C ALA A 159 8.01 -19.95 -4.11
N VAL A 160 8.31 -20.96 -3.29
CA VAL A 160 9.28 -22.02 -3.60
C VAL A 160 8.53 -23.17 -4.27
N PRO A 161 9.06 -23.79 -5.34
CA PRO A 161 8.39 -24.88 -6.02
C PRO A 161 8.28 -26.12 -5.12
N ASP A 162 7.27 -26.94 -5.39
CA ASP A 162 7.20 -28.26 -4.80
C ASP A 162 8.30 -29.18 -5.34
N GLU A 163 8.69 -30.20 -4.59
CA GLU A 163 9.79 -31.11 -4.93
C GLU A 163 9.69 -31.76 -6.33
N ASN A 164 8.48 -31.87 -6.87
CA ASN A 164 8.20 -32.50 -8.16
C ASN A 164 7.93 -31.50 -9.30
N GLU A 165 8.02 -30.22 -9.02
CA GLU A 165 7.73 -29.20 -10.02
C GLU A 165 8.90 -29.09 -11.03
N PRO A 166 8.60 -29.20 -12.34
CA PRO A 166 9.65 -29.13 -13.36
C PRO A 166 10.17 -27.70 -13.49
N CYS A 167 11.48 -27.52 -13.50
CA CYS A 167 12.05 -26.24 -13.85
C CYS A 167 11.81 -25.92 -15.33
N VAL A 168 11.49 -24.65 -15.62
CA VAL A 168 11.25 -24.19 -17.01
C VAL A 168 12.51 -23.72 -17.70
N ARG A 169 13.56 -23.44 -16.93
CA ARG A 169 14.85 -23.00 -17.46
C ARG A 169 15.97 -23.35 -16.48
N THR A 170 17.13 -23.67 -17.02
CA THR A 170 18.38 -23.82 -16.26
C THR A 170 19.36 -22.71 -16.63
N GLY A 171 20.23 -22.36 -15.71
CA GLY A 171 21.35 -21.46 -15.90
C GLY A 171 22.55 -21.92 -15.11
N THR A 172 23.67 -21.24 -15.22
CA THR A 172 24.86 -21.47 -14.40
C THR A 172 25.41 -20.15 -13.88
N MET A 173 26.00 -20.19 -12.70
CA MET A 173 26.68 -19.07 -12.07
C MET A 173 28.00 -19.55 -11.52
N GLU A 174 29.05 -18.76 -11.68
CA GLU A 174 30.34 -19.01 -11.03
C GLU A 174 30.26 -18.56 -9.57
N SER A 175 30.55 -19.48 -8.65
CA SER A 175 30.63 -19.20 -7.23
C SER A 175 31.92 -18.45 -6.89
N LYS A 176 31.99 -17.87 -5.68
CA LYS A 176 33.18 -17.12 -5.20
C LYS A 176 34.46 -17.95 -5.14
N ASP A 177 34.33 -19.27 -5.08
CA ASP A 177 35.45 -20.22 -5.09
C ASP A 177 35.84 -20.70 -6.50
N GLY A 178 35.18 -20.20 -7.55
CA GLY A 178 35.38 -20.56 -8.95
C GLY A 178 34.66 -21.83 -9.38
N SER A 179 33.81 -22.43 -8.53
CA SER A 179 32.98 -23.56 -8.90
C SER A 179 31.75 -23.08 -9.67
N GLU A 180 31.28 -23.91 -10.64
CA GLU A 180 30.09 -23.67 -11.39
C GLU A 180 28.88 -24.22 -10.62
N VAL A 181 27.87 -23.36 -10.35
CA VAL A 181 26.62 -23.72 -9.68
C VAL A 181 25.49 -23.68 -10.68
N SER A 182 24.72 -24.77 -10.75
CA SER A 182 23.51 -24.84 -11.58
C SER A 182 22.37 -24.04 -10.94
N LEU A 183 21.70 -23.22 -11.74
CA LEU A 183 20.54 -22.43 -11.35
C LEU A 183 19.30 -23.02 -12.01
N PHE A 184 18.25 -23.19 -11.23
CA PHE A 184 16.96 -23.71 -11.70
C PHE A 184 15.90 -22.61 -11.56
N TYR A 185 15.10 -22.39 -12.62
CA TYR A 185 14.05 -21.37 -12.67
C TYR A 185 12.71 -22.04 -12.88
N TYR A 186 11.70 -21.52 -12.20
CA TYR A 186 10.35 -22.06 -12.15
C TYR A 186 9.34 -21.00 -12.62
N ASP A 187 8.11 -21.38 -12.88
CA ASP A 187 7.01 -20.47 -13.25
C ASP A 187 5.72 -20.71 -12.46
N ASN A 188 5.86 -21.26 -11.25
CA ASN A 188 4.78 -21.56 -10.31
C ASN A 188 4.09 -20.30 -9.74
N PHE A 189 3.77 -19.32 -10.59
CA PHE A 189 3.02 -18.11 -10.18
C PHE A 189 1.59 -18.40 -9.77
N ASP A 190 0.99 -19.49 -10.24
CA ASP A 190 -0.32 -19.98 -9.84
C ASP A 190 -0.36 -20.43 -8.38
N ASP A 191 0.77 -20.72 -7.76
CA ASP A 191 0.87 -20.88 -6.31
C ASP A 191 0.54 -19.58 -5.56
N ILE A 192 0.82 -18.42 -6.16
CA ILE A 192 0.59 -17.09 -5.56
C ILE A 192 -0.71 -16.46 -6.07
N LEU A 193 -0.94 -16.52 -7.38
CA LEU A 193 -2.07 -15.91 -8.06
C LEU A 193 -3.09 -16.97 -8.46
N PRO A 194 -4.41 -16.70 -8.38
CA PRO A 194 -5.42 -17.63 -8.88
C PRO A 194 -5.20 -17.96 -10.37
N GLU A 195 -5.35 -19.23 -10.74
CA GLU A 195 -5.13 -19.74 -12.11
C GLU A 195 -5.99 -19.04 -13.17
N ASP A 196 -7.20 -18.58 -12.78
CA ASP A 196 -8.17 -17.93 -13.67
C ASP A 196 -8.08 -16.40 -13.64
N LEU A 197 -7.08 -15.84 -12.94
CA LEU A 197 -6.95 -14.40 -12.77
C LEU A 197 -6.48 -13.72 -14.06
N THR A 198 -7.36 -12.88 -14.62
CA THR A 198 -7.04 -12.07 -15.80
C THR A 198 -6.51 -10.71 -15.43
N VAL A 199 -5.75 -10.06 -16.34
CA VAL A 199 -5.25 -8.68 -16.16
C VAL A 199 -6.40 -7.72 -15.87
N VAL A 200 -7.49 -7.83 -16.64
CA VAL A 200 -8.68 -6.97 -16.46
C VAL A 200 -9.30 -7.17 -15.07
N ARG A 201 -9.47 -8.43 -14.65
CA ARG A 201 -10.03 -8.75 -13.34
C ARG A 201 -9.11 -8.27 -12.21
N PHE A 202 -7.81 -8.53 -12.32
CA PHE A 202 -6.82 -8.08 -11.35
C PHE A 202 -6.85 -6.56 -11.13
N CYS A 203 -6.77 -5.78 -12.21
CA CYS A 203 -6.80 -4.32 -12.14
C CYS A 203 -8.13 -3.78 -11.59
N SER A 204 -9.26 -4.42 -11.96
CA SER A 204 -10.58 -4.05 -11.45
C SER A 204 -10.70 -4.30 -9.94
N LEU A 205 -10.22 -5.45 -9.48
CA LEU A 205 -10.22 -5.82 -8.05
C LEU A 205 -9.30 -4.90 -7.22
N LEU A 206 -8.14 -4.52 -7.75
CA LEU A 206 -7.27 -3.56 -7.10
C LEU A 206 -7.90 -2.16 -7.02
N ALA A 207 -8.53 -1.70 -8.10
CA ALA A 207 -9.26 -0.43 -8.09
C ALA A 207 -10.36 -0.44 -7.02
N GLU A 208 -11.15 -1.52 -6.95
CA GLU A 208 -12.17 -1.71 -5.92
C GLU A 208 -11.56 -1.72 -4.51
N TYR A 209 -10.48 -2.47 -4.32
CA TYR A 209 -9.77 -2.59 -3.03
C TYR A 209 -9.33 -1.24 -2.48
N TRP A 210 -8.76 -0.37 -3.31
CA TRP A 210 -8.34 0.97 -2.89
C TRP A 210 -9.44 2.03 -2.99
N GLY A 211 -10.60 1.70 -3.57
CA GLY A 211 -11.73 2.62 -3.71
C GLY A 211 -11.60 3.59 -4.87
N PHE A 212 -10.82 3.23 -5.89
CA PHE A 212 -10.71 4.00 -7.13
C PHE A 212 -11.90 3.73 -8.07
N SER A 213 -12.22 4.71 -8.92
CA SER A 213 -13.37 4.61 -9.84
C SER A 213 -13.12 3.77 -11.09
N GLY A 214 -11.85 3.52 -11.41
CA GLY A 214 -11.42 2.78 -12.58
C GLY A 214 -9.90 2.71 -12.68
N TYR A 215 -9.43 2.19 -13.81
CA TYR A 215 -8.02 2.11 -14.11
C TYR A 215 -7.76 2.24 -15.62
N ARG A 216 -6.52 2.54 -15.97
CA ARG A 216 -5.98 2.39 -17.32
C ARG A 216 -4.61 1.72 -17.27
N LEU A 217 -4.28 0.97 -18.29
CA LEU A 217 -2.95 0.39 -18.45
C LEU A 217 -2.02 1.41 -19.11
N GLY A 218 -0.73 1.34 -18.80
CA GLY A 218 0.31 2.07 -19.49
C GLY A 218 0.41 1.66 -20.97
N ASP A 219 1.13 2.43 -21.75
CA ASP A 219 1.37 2.14 -23.16
C ASP A 219 2.18 0.84 -23.33
N THR A 220 2.08 0.21 -24.51
CA THR A 220 2.76 -1.05 -24.81
C THR A 220 4.28 -0.98 -24.73
N GLU A 221 4.86 0.21 -24.82
CA GLU A 221 6.30 0.45 -24.61
C GLU A 221 6.69 0.36 -23.13
N ASP A 222 5.75 0.65 -22.22
CA ASP A 222 5.93 0.59 -20.77
C ASP A 222 5.55 -0.77 -20.18
N ASN A 223 4.92 -1.65 -20.98
CA ASN A 223 4.44 -2.95 -20.54
C ASN A 223 5.15 -4.07 -21.29
N TYR A 224 5.85 -4.92 -20.55
CA TYR A 224 6.50 -6.12 -21.10
C TYR A 224 5.57 -7.32 -21.05
N TYR A 225 4.33 -7.18 -21.53
CA TYR A 225 3.46 -8.35 -21.61
C TYR A 225 2.93 -8.54 -23.03
N HIS A 226 3.07 -9.76 -23.53
CA HIS A 226 2.34 -10.29 -24.66
C HIS A 226 1.78 -11.62 -24.21
N SER A 227 0.57 -11.69 -23.79
CA SER A 227 -0.02 -12.97 -23.46
C SER A 227 -0.26 -13.78 -24.72
N ARG A 228 0.08 -15.04 -24.67
CA ARG A 228 -0.23 -16.02 -25.72
C ARG A 228 -1.57 -16.69 -25.51
N ARG A 229 -2.15 -16.56 -24.32
CA ARG A 229 -3.38 -17.23 -23.92
C ARG A 229 -4.43 -16.19 -23.56
N ALA A 230 -5.43 -16.05 -24.43
CA ALA A 230 -6.62 -15.27 -24.12
C ALA A 230 -7.54 -16.09 -23.22
N ALA A 231 -8.11 -15.46 -22.20
CA ALA A 231 -9.20 -16.03 -21.45
C ALA A 231 -10.47 -16.12 -22.33
N PRO A 232 -11.48 -16.93 -21.94
CA PRO A 232 -12.73 -17.08 -22.70
C PRO A 232 -13.49 -15.76 -22.93
N ASP A 233 -13.28 -14.77 -22.08
CA ASP A 233 -13.86 -13.42 -22.18
C ASP A 233 -13.05 -12.47 -23.09
N GLY A 234 -11.97 -12.96 -23.71
CA GLY A 234 -11.08 -12.17 -24.55
C GLY A 234 -10.02 -11.37 -23.79
N SER A 235 -9.98 -11.46 -22.46
CA SER A 235 -8.93 -10.85 -21.64
C SER A 235 -7.65 -11.71 -21.61
N THR A 236 -6.59 -11.17 -21.04
CA THR A 236 -5.30 -11.84 -20.91
C THR A 236 -5.18 -12.48 -19.53
N LEU A 237 -4.73 -13.73 -19.47
CA LEU A 237 -4.41 -14.37 -18.20
C LEU A 237 -3.10 -13.81 -17.63
N LEU A 238 -3.11 -13.52 -16.33
CA LEU A 238 -1.98 -12.88 -15.66
C LEU A 238 -0.74 -13.77 -15.64
N ILE A 239 -0.92 -15.05 -15.36
CA ILE A 239 0.16 -16.05 -15.30
C ILE A 239 0.80 -16.37 -16.65
N ASP A 240 0.10 -16.09 -17.74
CA ASP A 240 0.60 -16.29 -19.12
C ASP A 240 1.29 -15.03 -19.67
N LEU A 241 1.58 -14.03 -18.87
CA LEU A 241 2.31 -12.84 -19.32
C LEU A 241 3.69 -13.25 -19.83
N PRO A 242 4.08 -12.90 -21.08
CA PRO A 242 5.40 -13.24 -21.58
C PRO A 242 6.46 -12.43 -20.86
N ARG A 243 7.58 -13.09 -20.74
CA ARG A 243 8.72 -12.61 -19.99
C ARG A 243 9.77 -12.14 -20.95
N SER A 244 10.18 -10.88 -20.83
CA SER A 244 11.32 -10.40 -21.59
C SER A 244 12.60 -11.04 -21.02
N ASN A 245 13.38 -11.67 -21.89
CA ASN A 245 14.72 -12.22 -21.57
C ASN A 245 14.78 -13.18 -20.37
N GLY A 246 13.67 -13.79 -19.97
CA GLY A 246 13.61 -14.75 -18.87
C GLY A 246 13.63 -14.11 -17.48
N THR A 247 13.42 -12.81 -17.33
CA THR A 247 13.47 -12.13 -16.04
C THR A 247 12.09 -11.82 -15.46
N GLY A 248 11.04 -11.73 -16.26
CA GLY A 248 9.70 -11.51 -15.72
C GLY A 248 8.73 -10.81 -16.68
N ALA A 249 7.51 -10.65 -16.24
CA ALA A 249 6.49 -9.83 -16.87
C ALA A 249 6.29 -8.56 -16.05
N TYR A 250 5.91 -7.48 -16.72
CA TYR A 250 5.75 -6.17 -16.11
C TYR A 250 4.50 -5.49 -16.64
N LEU A 251 3.71 -4.93 -15.75
CA LEU A 251 2.47 -4.25 -16.07
C LEU A 251 2.40 -2.92 -15.31
N THR A 252 2.19 -1.82 -16.04
CA THR A 252 1.99 -0.49 -15.47
C THR A 252 0.50 -0.18 -15.40
N ILE A 253 0.01 0.19 -14.22
CA ILE A 253 -1.39 0.43 -13.92
C ILE A 253 -1.54 1.84 -13.35
N PHE A 254 -2.44 2.65 -13.93
CA PHE A 254 -2.83 3.95 -13.42
C PHE A 254 -4.26 3.88 -12.91
N PHE A 255 -4.53 4.38 -11.73
CA PHE A 255 -5.88 4.39 -11.15
C PHE A 255 -6.56 5.74 -11.31
N ASP A 256 -7.85 5.71 -11.69
CA ASP A 256 -8.66 6.90 -11.86
C ASP A 256 -9.09 7.44 -10.49
N GLY A 257 -8.73 8.69 -10.23
CA GLY A 257 -9.02 9.36 -8.96
C GLY A 257 -7.93 9.18 -7.90
N ASP A 258 -6.80 8.59 -8.27
CA ASP A 258 -5.60 8.62 -7.43
C ASP A 258 -5.06 10.05 -7.36
N PRO A 259 -5.01 10.68 -6.16
CA PRO A 259 -4.56 12.06 -6.00
C PRO A 259 -3.08 12.24 -6.37
N ASP A 260 -2.27 11.20 -6.23
CA ASP A 260 -0.84 11.25 -6.51
C ASP A 260 -0.56 10.97 -7.99
N GLY A 261 -1.50 10.34 -8.70
CA GLY A 261 -1.39 10.00 -10.12
C GLY A 261 -0.19 9.11 -10.47
N ALA A 262 0.44 8.52 -9.46
CA ALA A 262 1.60 7.66 -9.63
C ALA A 262 1.16 6.28 -10.15
N PRO A 263 1.87 5.71 -11.15
CA PRO A 263 1.55 4.38 -11.61
C PRO A 263 1.89 3.33 -10.54
N MET A 264 1.08 2.29 -10.49
CA MET A 264 1.39 1.06 -9.80
C MET A 264 1.96 0.05 -10.78
N TYR A 265 2.89 -0.75 -10.31
CA TYR A 265 3.57 -1.76 -11.11
C TYR A 265 3.25 -3.14 -10.55
N LEU A 266 2.89 -4.05 -11.45
CA LEU A 266 2.87 -5.48 -11.17
C LEU A 266 4.05 -6.11 -11.90
N GLU A 267 4.85 -6.88 -11.18
CA GLU A 267 5.97 -7.64 -11.72
C GLU A 267 5.86 -9.11 -11.35
N LEU A 268 6.06 -9.99 -12.34
CA LEU A 268 6.18 -11.42 -12.18
C LEU A 268 7.62 -11.81 -12.47
N ASN A 269 8.40 -12.14 -11.46
CA ASN A 269 9.83 -12.39 -11.57
C ASN A 269 10.19 -13.84 -11.29
N GLN A 270 11.08 -14.41 -12.11
CA GLN A 270 11.70 -15.70 -11.86
C GLN A 270 13.09 -15.49 -11.28
N PHE A 271 13.30 -16.03 -10.11
CA PHE A 271 14.62 -16.10 -9.48
C PHE A 271 15.11 -17.55 -9.44
N PRO A 272 16.43 -17.78 -9.27
CA PRO A 272 16.92 -19.12 -8.99
C PRO A 272 16.23 -19.70 -7.75
N GLY A 273 15.52 -20.82 -7.93
CA GLY A 273 14.88 -21.56 -6.86
C GLY A 273 13.51 -21.02 -6.40
N HIS A 274 12.99 -19.89 -6.94
CA HIS A 274 11.69 -19.37 -6.55
C HIS A 274 11.10 -18.42 -7.59
N VAL A 275 9.80 -18.12 -7.44
CA VAL A 275 9.12 -17.04 -8.15
C VAL A 275 8.75 -15.92 -7.19
N CYS A 276 8.58 -14.71 -7.74
CA CYS A 276 8.16 -13.54 -6.98
C CYS A 276 7.10 -12.75 -7.75
N VAL A 277 6.07 -12.32 -7.03
CA VAL A 277 5.03 -11.39 -7.51
C VAL A 277 5.16 -10.11 -6.73
N ASN A 278 5.51 -9.01 -7.39
CA ASN A 278 5.63 -7.70 -6.77
C ASN A 278 4.52 -6.77 -7.23
N LEU A 279 3.96 -6.03 -6.29
CA LEU A 279 2.99 -4.98 -6.52
C LEU A 279 3.43 -3.72 -5.75
N GLY A 280 3.75 -2.64 -6.46
CA GLY A 280 4.27 -1.42 -5.82
C GLY A 280 4.21 -0.18 -6.68
N THR A 281 4.42 0.98 -6.08
CA THR A 281 4.35 2.29 -6.73
C THR A 281 5.67 2.78 -7.34
N ASN A 282 6.79 2.10 -7.09
CA ASN A 282 8.10 2.45 -7.64
C ASN A 282 8.97 1.21 -7.80
N HIS A 283 9.92 1.25 -8.74
CA HIS A 283 10.98 0.25 -8.95
C HIS A 283 11.92 0.03 -7.75
N ALA A 284 11.48 0.34 -6.56
CA ALA A 284 12.23 0.10 -5.34
C ALA A 284 12.11 -1.38 -4.91
N VAL A 285 12.45 -2.26 -5.83
CA VAL A 285 12.83 -3.63 -5.49
C VAL A 285 14.27 -3.77 -5.94
N GLY A 286 15.17 -3.36 -5.04
CA GLY A 286 16.60 -3.59 -5.16
C GLY A 286 16.99 -4.78 -4.35
#